data_1db2ce4a3f2fbba1c4b58cdde5219823
#
_entry.id   1db2ce4a3f2fbba1c4b58cdde5219823
#
_cell.length_a   1.000
_cell.length_b   1.000
_cell.length_c   1.000
_cell.angle_alpha   90.00
_cell.angle_beta   90.00
_cell.angle_gamma   90.00
#
_symmetry.space_group_name_H-M   'P 1'
#
loop_
_entity.id
_entity.type
_entity.pdbx_description
1 polymer ?
#
loop_
_entity_poly.entity_id
_entity_poly.type
_entity_poly.pdbx_seq_one_letter_code
_entity_poly.pdbx_strand_id
1 'polypeptide(L)'
;TGCYDIAHYLPENNCKSFIVTSGGELTKFVNKEKVKLIRLPVHSKNPLLIFINTILLIGIILFFNISIVHARSRAPAWSCLFATKLTGRKFVTTFHGTYNFKGKIKKFYNSIMVRSDLIIAGSNFIFSHIKENYSEFLKSKKKFLVIFRGINVDFFDPSTKLEVDEKKLLKKWEITKEKKIILVPGRLTSWKGQELFIEAINLVKIELGYEAFHVVILGNDQGRNLYKKKLIRLTEQYRLTNQIKF
;
A
#
# COMPACT_ATOMS: atom_id res chain seq x y z
N THR A 1 -5.43 -0.49 0.76
CA THR A 1 -6.40 0.60 0.96
C THR A 1 -6.75 1.27 -0.35
N GLY A 2 -5.97 2.12 -0.99
CA GLY A 2 -6.37 2.95 -2.12
C GLY A 2 -7.04 2.26 -3.33
N CYS A 3 -6.88 0.93 -3.54
CA CYS A 3 -7.68 0.20 -4.52
C CYS A 3 -9.11 0.00 -3.99
N TYR A 4 -9.22 -0.35 -2.72
CA TYR A 4 -10.49 -0.52 -2.02
C TYR A 4 -11.28 0.81 -2.03
N ASP A 5 -10.65 1.91 -1.64
CA ASP A 5 -11.29 3.23 -1.53
C ASP A 5 -11.85 3.69 -2.89
N ILE A 6 -11.04 3.63 -3.95
CA ILE A 6 -11.47 3.99 -5.31
C ILE A 6 -12.61 3.08 -5.78
N ALA A 7 -12.49 1.77 -5.54
CA ALA A 7 -13.50 0.83 -6.00
C ALA A 7 -14.87 1.04 -5.34
N HIS A 8 -14.92 1.49 -4.07
CA HIS A 8 -16.17 1.79 -3.39
C HIS A 8 -16.73 3.18 -3.75
N TYR A 9 -15.87 4.12 -4.12
CA TYR A 9 -16.28 5.45 -4.56
C TYR A 9 -16.90 5.45 -5.98
N LEU A 10 -16.40 4.61 -6.88
CA LEU A 10 -16.89 4.56 -8.26
C LEU A 10 -18.41 4.33 -8.40
N PRO A 11 -19.03 3.41 -7.66
CA PRO A 11 -20.50 3.21 -7.71
C PRO A 11 -21.31 4.42 -7.27
N GLU A 12 -20.79 5.25 -6.38
CA GLU A 12 -21.42 6.50 -5.94
C GLU A 12 -21.49 7.56 -7.07
N ASN A 13 -20.68 7.34 -8.13
CA ASN A 13 -20.64 8.16 -9.34
C ASN A 13 -21.16 7.40 -10.57
N ASN A 14 -22.14 6.51 -10.40
CA ASN A 14 -22.79 5.74 -11.45
C ASN A 14 -21.83 4.87 -12.30
N CYS A 15 -20.70 4.45 -11.75
CA CYS A 15 -19.74 3.59 -12.42
C CYS A 15 -19.81 2.16 -11.88
N LYS A 16 -19.89 1.16 -12.74
CA LYS A 16 -19.72 -0.25 -12.33
C LYS A 16 -18.29 -0.47 -11.86
N SER A 17 -18.10 -1.09 -10.71
CA SER A 17 -16.80 -1.28 -10.10
C SER A 17 -16.44 -2.76 -9.91
N PHE A 18 -15.19 -3.07 -10.23
CA PHE A 18 -14.64 -4.43 -10.16
C PHE A 18 -13.28 -4.41 -9.49
N ILE A 19 -13.03 -5.38 -8.61
CA ILE A 19 -11.69 -5.63 -8.06
C ILE A 19 -11.26 -7.03 -8.51
N VAL A 20 -10.12 -7.10 -9.20
CA VAL A 20 -9.45 -8.36 -9.51
C VAL A 20 -8.21 -8.47 -8.64
N THR A 21 -8.13 -9.51 -7.80
CA THR A 21 -7.05 -9.68 -6.82
C THR A 21 -6.80 -11.14 -6.51
N SER A 22 -5.60 -11.46 -6.05
CA SER A 22 -5.28 -12.78 -5.49
C SER A 22 -5.76 -12.98 -4.06
N GLY A 23 -6.33 -11.95 -3.43
CA GLY A 23 -6.79 -11.97 -2.04
C GLY A 23 -6.09 -10.91 -1.18
N GLY A 24 -6.19 -11.09 0.13
CA GLY A 24 -5.64 -10.21 1.17
C GLY A 24 -6.70 -9.81 2.19
N GLU A 25 -6.25 -9.28 3.33
CA GLU A 25 -7.10 -8.94 4.48
C GLU A 25 -8.28 -8.03 4.11
N LEU A 26 -8.04 -7.02 3.27
CA LEU A 26 -9.09 -6.05 2.88
C LEU A 26 -10.21 -6.65 2.03
N THR A 27 -10.03 -7.85 1.47
CA THR A 27 -11.09 -8.50 0.69
C THR A 27 -12.30 -8.90 1.53
N LYS A 28 -12.11 -9.03 2.85
CA LYS A 28 -13.20 -9.33 3.81
C LYS A 28 -14.18 -8.15 3.96
N PHE A 29 -13.71 -6.93 3.72
CA PHE A 29 -14.45 -5.70 3.91
C PHE A 29 -15.06 -5.15 2.61
N VAL A 30 -14.83 -5.83 1.48
CA VAL A 30 -15.42 -5.40 0.19
C VAL A 30 -16.93 -5.56 0.24
N ASN A 31 -17.65 -4.46 0.05
CA ASN A 31 -19.09 -4.49 -0.13
C ASN A 31 -19.41 -5.10 -1.49
N LYS A 32 -19.92 -6.33 -1.49
CA LYS A 32 -20.19 -7.12 -2.71
C LYS A 32 -21.40 -6.63 -3.50
N GLU A 33 -22.26 -5.82 -2.91
CA GLU A 33 -23.40 -5.19 -3.60
C GLU A 33 -22.92 -4.04 -4.49
N LYS A 34 -21.91 -3.28 -4.01
CA LYS A 34 -21.33 -2.15 -4.74
C LYS A 34 -20.19 -2.55 -5.68
N VAL A 35 -19.38 -3.54 -5.31
CA VAL A 35 -18.13 -3.88 -5.98
C VAL A 35 -18.04 -5.37 -6.27
N LYS A 36 -17.88 -5.74 -7.53
CA LYS A 36 -17.69 -7.14 -7.91
C LYS A 36 -16.24 -7.58 -7.65
N LEU A 37 -16.06 -8.51 -6.72
CA LEU A 37 -14.76 -9.07 -6.36
C LEU A 37 -14.48 -10.36 -7.14
N ILE A 38 -13.42 -10.40 -7.92
CA ILE A 38 -12.97 -11.56 -8.71
C ILE A 38 -11.58 -11.99 -8.22
N ARG A 39 -11.42 -13.27 -7.93
CA ARG A 39 -10.12 -13.82 -7.46
C ARG A 39 -9.38 -14.47 -8.62
N LEU A 40 -8.19 -13.93 -8.95
CA LEU A 40 -7.24 -14.48 -9.91
C LEU A 40 -5.82 -14.40 -9.34
N PRO A 41 -4.90 -15.30 -9.74
CA PRO A 41 -3.50 -15.30 -9.28
C PRO A 41 -2.66 -14.19 -9.92
N VAL A 42 -3.18 -12.95 -9.93
CA VAL A 42 -2.57 -11.78 -10.59
C VAL A 42 -1.29 -11.27 -9.90
N HIS A 43 -0.96 -11.76 -8.70
CA HIS A 43 0.27 -11.41 -7.98
C HIS A 43 1.51 -12.10 -8.55
N SER A 44 1.33 -13.15 -9.35
CA SER A 44 2.43 -13.96 -9.86
C SER A 44 3.27 -13.21 -10.90
N LYS A 45 4.59 -13.46 -10.86
CA LYS A 45 5.56 -12.98 -11.84
C LYS A 45 5.91 -14.06 -12.88
N ASN A 46 5.35 -15.25 -12.74
CA ASN A 46 5.57 -16.36 -13.66
C ASN A 46 4.98 -15.99 -15.04
N PRO A 47 5.74 -16.06 -16.14
CA PRO A 47 5.25 -15.70 -17.48
C PRO A 47 4.02 -16.50 -17.92
N LEU A 48 3.95 -17.79 -17.59
CA LEU A 48 2.80 -18.62 -17.92
C LEU A 48 1.54 -18.15 -17.19
N LEU A 49 1.64 -17.81 -15.90
CA LEU A 49 0.51 -17.27 -15.14
C LEU A 49 0.13 -15.86 -15.61
N ILE A 50 1.10 -15.04 -16.06
CA ILE A 50 0.80 -13.75 -16.70
C ILE A 50 -0.01 -13.97 -17.98
N PHE A 51 0.35 -14.95 -18.81
CA PHE A 51 -0.38 -15.30 -20.02
C PHE A 51 -1.80 -15.80 -19.72
N ILE A 52 -1.96 -16.74 -18.78
CA ILE A 52 -3.29 -17.24 -18.36
C ILE A 52 -4.14 -16.10 -17.81
N ASN A 53 -3.59 -15.27 -16.92
CA ASN A 53 -4.30 -14.11 -16.38
C ASN A 53 -4.70 -13.11 -17.50
N THR A 54 -3.91 -12.98 -18.56
CA THR A 54 -4.25 -12.15 -19.71
C THR A 54 -5.52 -12.65 -20.40
N ILE A 55 -5.60 -13.96 -20.67
CA ILE A 55 -6.78 -14.58 -21.31
C ILE A 55 -8.02 -14.40 -20.41
N LEU A 56 -7.89 -14.69 -19.12
CA LEU A 56 -8.99 -14.53 -18.17
C LEU A 56 -9.46 -13.07 -18.07
N LEU A 57 -8.52 -12.12 -18.07
CA LEU A 57 -8.85 -10.69 -18.07
C LEU A 57 -9.54 -10.25 -19.35
N ILE A 58 -9.17 -10.76 -20.52
CA ILE A 58 -9.85 -10.51 -21.79
C ILE A 58 -11.32 -10.96 -21.66
N GLY A 59 -11.57 -12.18 -21.18
CA GLY A 59 -12.91 -12.69 -20.95
C GLY A 59 -13.74 -11.79 -20.01
N ILE A 60 -13.13 -11.37 -18.88
CA ILE A 60 -13.79 -10.46 -17.92
C ILE A 60 -14.10 -9.10 -18.56
N ILE A 61 -13.13 -8.52 -19.28
CA ILE A 61 -13.29 -7.22 -19.93
C ILE A 61 -14.45 -7.25 -20.94
N LEU A 62 -14.52 -8.27 -21.77
CA LEU A 62 -15.53 -8.40 -22.80
C LEU A 62 -16.90 -8.72 -22.17
N PHE A 63 -16.98 -9.70 -21.28
CA PHE A 63 -18.23 -10.13 -20.65
C PHE A 63 -18.90 -9.02 -19.84
N PHE A 64 -18.13 -8.25 -19.07
CA PHE A 64 -18.66 -7.15 -18.25
C PHE A 64 -18.60 -5.78 -18.96
N ASN A 65 -18.18 -5.73 -20.21
CA ASN A 65 -17.98 -4.50 -20.98
C ASN A 65 -17.16 -3.44 -20.22
N ILE A 66 -16.00 -3.85 -19.67
CA ILE A 66 -15.12 -2.98 -18.91
C ILE A 66 -14.49 -1.94 -19.84
N SER A 67 -14.60 -0.66 -19.54
CA SER A 67 -14.05 0.42 -20.35
C SER A 67 -12.62 0.80 -19.95
N ILE A 68 -12.29 0.73 -18.65
CA ILE A 68 -11.01 1.15 -18.08
C ILE A 68 -10.46 0.06 -17.17
N VAL A 69 -9.21 -0.31 -17.37
CA VAL A 69 -8.47 -1.24 -16.50
C VAL A 69 -7.37 -0.47 -15.77
N HIS A 70 -7.39 -0.52 -14.43
CA HIS A 70 -6.46 0.20 -13.60
C HIS A 70 -5.55 -0.76 -12.82
N ALA A 71 -4.28 -0.86 -13.18
CA ALA A 71 -3.29 -1.63 -12.44
C ALA A 71 -2.58 -0.76 -11.40
N ARG A 72 -2.49 -1.28 -10.18
CA ARG A 72 -1.86 -0.62 -9.03
C ARG A 72 -0.60 -1.35 -8.52
N SER A 73 -0.17 -2.37 -9.23
CA SER A 73 1.11 -3.04 -8.98
C SER A 73 1.66 -3.69 -10.25
N ARG A 74 2.97 -3.98 -10.23
CA ARG A 74 3.74 -4.40 -11.43
C ARG A 74 3.31 -5.75 -11.99
N ALA A 75 3.08 -6.74 -11.14
CA ALA A 75 2.75 -8.09 -11.62
C ALA A 75 1.44 -8.11 -12.41
N PRO A 76 0.28 -7.64 -11.88
CA PRO A 76 -0.95 -7.59 -12.66
C PRO A 76 -0.87 -6.62 -13.85
N ALA A 77 -0.03 -5.59 -13.80
CA ALA A 77 0.07 -4.62 -14.88
C ALA A 77 0.52 -5.22 -16.22
N TRP A 78 1.32 -6.28 -16.22
CA TRP A 78 1.70 -6.99 -17.45
C TRP A 78 0.49 -7.66 -18.11
N SER A 79 -0.30 -8.41 -17.32
CA SER A 79 -1.54 -9.04 -17.85
C SER A 79 -2.55 -7.99 -18.30
N CYS A 80 -2.69 -6.88 -17.53
CA CYS A 80 -3.58 -5.77 -17.90
C CYS A 80 -3.16 -5.09 -19.20
N LEU A 81 -1.85 -4.85 -19.41
CA LEU A 81 -1.35 -4.26 -20.66
C LEU A 81 -1.73 -5.08 -21.88
N PHE A 82 -1.51 -6.40 -21.82
CA PHE A 82 -1.82 -7.27 -22.96
C PHE A 82 -3.34 -7.37 -23.16
N ALA A 83 -4.10 -7.57 -22.09
CA ALA A 83 -5.55 -7.68 -22.18
C ALA A 83 -6.20 -6.40 -22.74
N THR A 84 -5.78 -5.22 -22.28
CA THR A 84 -6.33 -3.94 -22.78
C THR A 84 -5.95 -3.64 -24.22
N LYS A 85 -4.71 -3.99 -24.64
CA LYS A 85 -4.32 -3.85 -26.04
C LYS A 85 -5.15 -4.71 -26.96
N LEU A 86 -5.42 -5.98 -26.59
CA LEU A 86 -6.18 -6.92 -27.40
C LEU A 86 -7.68 -6.57 -27.43
N THR A 87 -8.21 -5.95 -26.38
CA THR A 87 -9.63 -5.57 -26.29
C THR A 87 -9.92 -4.11 -26.67
N GLY A 88 -8.88 -3.32 -26.99
CA GLY A 88 -9.01 -1.89 -27.31
C GLY A 88 -9.42 -1.02 -26.12
N ARG A 89 -9.29 -1.50 -24.87
CA ARG A 89 -9.71 -0.78 -23.67
C ARG A 89 -8.61 0.11 -23.11
N LYS A 90 -9.00 1.13 -22.32
CA LYS A 90 -8.06 2.07 -21.72
C LYS A 90 -7.34 1.46 -20.53
N PHE A 91 -6.04 1.69 -20.47
CA PHE A 91 -5.17 1.19 -19.42
C PHE A 91 -4.64 2.33 -18.55
N VAL A 92 -4.81 2.24 -17.25
CA VAL A 92 -4.35 3.21 -16.26
C VAL A 92 -3.40 2.52 -15.28
N THR A 93 -2.37 3.21 -14.86
CA THR A 93 -1.47 2.74 -13.79
C THR A 93 -1.29 3.79 -12.71
N THR A 94 -1.16 3.37 -11.45
CA THR A 94 -0.69 4.24 -10.37
C THR A 94 0.66 3.77 -9.86
N PHE A 95 1.65 4.64 -9.93
CA PHE A 95 3.01 4.41 -9.46
C PHE A 95 3.10 4.82 -7.98
N HIS A 96 3.27 3.84 -7.08
CA HIS A 96 3.10 4.05 -5.63
C HIS A 96 4.39 4.29 -4.83
N GLY A 97 5.55 4.09 -5.42
CA GLY A 97 6.82 4.22 -4.72
C GLY A 97 8.00 3.98 -5.65
N THR A 98 9.20 4.32 -5.22
CA THR A 98 10.43 4.05 -5.95
C THR A 98 10.67 2.56 -6.02
N TYR A 99 10.68 2.00 -7.22
CA TYR A 99 10.99 0.59 -7.41
C TYR A 99 12.50 0.43 -7.57
N ASN A 100 13.12 -0.34 -6.67
CA ASN A 100 14.53 -0.68 -6.84
C ASN A 100 14.75 -1.41 -8.19
N PHE A 101 15.62 -0.87 -9.03
CA PHE A 101 15.89 -1.37 -10.38
C PHE A 101 17.39 -1.62 -10.64
N LYS A 102 18.12 -2.19 -9.68
CA LYS A 102 19.48 -2.65 -9.96
C LYS A 102 19.44 -3.61 -11.15
N GLY A 103 20.03 -3.19 -12.29
CA GLY A 103 20.11 -3.94 -13.55
C GLY A 103 18.96 -3.69 -14.56
N LYS A 104 19.30 -3.84 -15.86
CA LYS A 104 18.44 -3.53 -17.02
C LYS A 104 17.14 -4.36 -17.03
N ILE A 105 17.21 -5.65 -16.72
CA ILE A 105 16.05 -6.56 -16.71
C ILE A 105 15.01 -6.11 -15.68
N LYS A 106 15.45 -5.75 -14.49
CA LYS A 106 14.55 -5.29 -13.43
C LYS A 106 13.95 -3.92 -13.74
N LYS A 107 14.73 -3.03 -14.38
CA LYS A 107 14.24 -1.74 -14.88
C LYS A 107 13.15 -1.95 -15.94
N PHE A 108 13.41 -2.85 -16.91
CA PHE A 108 12.42 -3.23 -17.92
C PHE A 108 11.14 -3.80 -17.31
N TYR A 109 11.24 -4.74 -16.35
CA TYR A 109 10.08 -5.28 -15.65
C TYR A 109 9.27 -4.19 -14.94
N ASN A 110 9.95 -3.25 -14.27
CA ASN A 110 9.30 -2.15 -13.57
C ASN A 110 8.66 -1.13 -14.53
N SER A 111 9.19 -0.98 -15.76
CA SER A 111 8.70 -0.01 -16.74
C SER A 111 7.25 -0.25 -17.17
N ILE A 112 6.67 -1.41 -16.86
CA ILE A 112 5.26 -1.70 -17.12
C ILE A 112 4.34 -0.62 -16.54
N MET A 113 4.72 -0.04 -15.39
CA MET A 113 3.93 0.98 -14.70
C MET A 113 3.92 2.34 -15.40
N VAL A 114 4.76 2.52 -16.42
CA VAL A 114 4.79 3.72 -17.28
C VAL A 114 4.40 3.42 -18.73
N ARG A 115 3.85 2.21 -19.00
CA ARG A 115 3.41 1.80 -20.34
C ARG A 115 1.91 1.94 -20.59
N SER A 116 1.14 2.44 -19.61
CA SER A 116 -0.31 2.68 -19.69
C SER A 116 -0.65 3.93 -20.51
N ASP A 117 -1.92 4.13 -20.84
CA ASP A 117 -2.43 5.33 -21.51
C ASP A 117 -2.41 6.54 -20.57
N LEU A 118 -2.70 6.31 -19.29
CA LEU A 118 -2.63 7.31 -18.23
C LEU A 118 -1.77 6.77 -17.08
N ILE A 119 -0.76 7.54 -16.71
CA ILE A 119 0.13 7.27 -15.58
C ILE A 119 -0.20 8.23 -14.45
N ILE A 120 -0.48 7.71 -13.28
CA ILE A 120 -0.74 8.49 -12.06
C ILE A 120 0.47 8.34 -11.12
N ALA A 121 1.08 9.46 -10.76
CA ALA A 121 2.08 9.54 -9.69
C ALA A 121 1.40 9.97 -8.40
N GLY A 122 1.66 9.28 -7.29
CA GLY A 122 1.05 9.56 -5.98
C GLY A 122 1.64 10.77 -5.25
N SER A 123 2.68 11.40 -5.81
CA SER A 123 3.33 12.62 -5.29
C SER A 123 4.24 13.24 -6.34
N ASN A 124 4.66 14.50 -6.11
CA ASN A 124 5.65 15.17 -6.96
C ASN A 124 7.00 14.44 -6.94
N PHE A 125 7.40 13.90 -5.80
CA PHE A 125 8.61 13.08 -5.67
C PHE A 125 8.57 11.86 -6.61
N ILE A 126 7.45 11.13 -6.63
CA ILE A 126 7.28 9.98 -7.54
C ILE A 126 7.22 10.44 -9.00
N PHE A 127 6.63 11.59 -9.29
CA PHE A 127 6.61 12.15 -10.64
C PHE A 127 8.02 12.44 -11.14
N SER A 128 8.87 13.13 -10.35
CA SER A 128 10.28 13.39 -10.68
C SER A 128 11.06 12.08 -10.84
N HIS A 129 10.90 11.13 -9.89
CA HIS A 129 11.52 9.82 -9.97
C HIS A 129 11.20 9.08 -11.28
N ILE A 130 9.95 9.14 -11.76
CA ILE A 130 9.56 8.51 -13.03
C ILE A 130 10.24 9.22 -14.21
N LYS A 131 10.26 10.54 -14.23
CA LYS A 131 10.93 11.32 -15.30
C LYS A 131 12.41 11.02 -15.40
N GLU A 132 13.09 10.97 -14.27
CA GLU A 132 14.54 10.71 -14.22
C GLU A 132 14.91 9.26 -14.62
N ASN A 133 14.12 8.29 -14.17
CA ASN A 133 14.52 6.89 -14.24
C ASN A 133 13.82 6.08 -15.32
N TYR A 134 12.70 6.56 -15.88
CA TYR A 134 11.86 5.83 -16.83
C TYR A 134 11.50 6.65 -18.09
N SER A 135 12.17 7.78 -18.34
CA SER A 135 11.90 8.67 -19.50
C SER A 135 11.94 7.92 -20.84
N GLU A 136 12.85 6.98 -20.99
CA GLU A 136 13.00 6.16 -22.21
C GLU A 136 11.75 5.31 -22.54
N PHE A 137 10.90 5.05 -21.54
CA PHE A 137 9.65 4.30 -21.72
C PHE A 137 8.41 5.21 -21.84
N LEU A 138 8.56 6.53 -21.60
CA LEU A 138 7.50 7.51 -21.72
C LEU A 138 7.33 7.89 -23.19
N LYS A 139 6.23 7.48 -23.81
CA LYS A 139 5.87 7.94 -25.16
C LYS A 139 5.23 9.32 -25.09
N SER A 140 5.51 10.21 -26.04
CA SER A 140 5.07 11.60 -26.07
C SER A 140 3.56 11.84 -25.96
N LYS A 141 2.73 10.88 -26.38
CA LYS A 141 1.25 10.98 -26.34
C LYS A 141 0.60 10.47 -25.04
N LYS A 142 1.38 10.05 -24.03
CA LYS A 142 0.81 9.54 -22.79
C LYS A 142 0.49 10.67 -21.81
N LYS A 143 -0.67 10.57 -21.16
CA LYS A 143 -1.03 11.45 -20.05
C LYS A 143 -0.29 11.01 -18.79
N PHE A 144 0.37 11.96 -18.11
CA PHE A 144 1.10 11.74 -16.89
C PHE A 144 0.69 12.79 -15.86
N LEU A 145 0.02 12.38 -14.79
CA LEU A 145 -0.58 13.27 -13.80
C LEU A 145 -0.08 12.97 -12.40
N VAL A 146 0.01 14.00 -11.57
CA VAL A 146 0.14 13.85 -10.12
C VAL A 146 -1.25 13.88 -9.51
N ILE A 147 -1.61 12.80 -8.83
CA ILE A 147 -2.85 12.73 -8.04
C ILE A 147 -2.46 12.25 -6.65
N PHE A 148 -2.51 13.15 -5.68
CA PHE A 148 -2.22 12.83 -4.28
C PHE A 148 -3.24 11.83 -3.74
N ARG A 149 -2.82 11.06 -2.75
CA ARG A 149 -3.73 10.16 -2.07
C ARG A 149 -4.65 10.95 -1.15
N GLY A 150 -5.94 10.74 -1.31
CA GLY A 150 -6.95 11.23 -0.38
C GLY A 150 -7.10 10.31 0.84
N ILE A 151 -7.70 10.87 1.87
CA ILE A 151 -8.23 10.16 3.04
C ILE A 151 -9.67 10.61 3.26
N ASN A 152 -10.45 9.82 3.96
CA ASN A 152 -11.78 10.25 4.43
C ASN A 152 -11.57 11.19 5.63
N VAL A 153 -11.68 12.50 5.40
CA VAL A 153 -11.45 13.52 6.43
C VAL A 153 -12.50 13.48 7.53
N ASP A 154 -13.74 13.14 7.21
CA ASP A 154 -14.83 13.05 8.20
C ASP A 154 -14.62 11.86 9.15
N PHE A 155 -14.09 10.75 8.62
CA PHE A 155 -13.76 9.59 9.45
C PHE A 155 -12.54 9.84 10.36
N PHE A 156 -11.58 10.64 9.91
CA PHE A 156 -10.36 10.97 10.66
C PHE A 156 -10.44 12.34 11.37
N ASP A 157 -11.62 12.94 11.46
CA ASP A 157 -11.82 14.18 12.19
C ASP A 157 -11.65 13.94 13.70
N PRO A 158 -10.72 14.63 14.39
CA PRO A 158 -10.52 14.50 15.83
C PRO A 158 -11.74 14.89 16.66
N SER A 159 -12.63 15.74 16.11
CA SER A 159 -13.89 16.12 16.75
C SER A 159 -14.93 15.00 16.73
N THR A 160 -14.82 14.07 15.77
CA THR A 160 -15.70 12.91 15.68
C THR A 160 -15.31 11.92 16.77
N LYS A 161 -16.14 11.78 17.79
CA LYS A 161 -15.97 10.71 18.79
C LYS A 161 -16.20 9.38 18.09
N LEU A 162 -15.12 8.74 17.64
CA LEU A 162 -15.19 7.33 17.30
C LEU A 162 -15.58 6.59 18.58
N GLU A 163 -16.55 5.67 18.51
CA GLU A 163 -16.93 4.75 19.60
C GLU A 163 -15.80 3.72 19.89
N VAL A 164 -14.57 4.16 19.74
CA VAL A 164 -13.42 3.36 20.13
C VAL A 164 -13.31 3.47 21.64
N ASP A 165 -13.50 2.37 22.31
CA ASP A 165 -13.28 2.28 23.76
C ASP A 165 -11.78 2.52 24.04
N GLU A 166 -11.40 3.80 24.18
CA GLU A 166 -10.05 4.25 24.49
C GLU A 166 -9.49 3.49 25.70
N LYS A 167 -10.32 3.28 26.73
CA LYS A 167 -9.93 2.55 27.95
C LYS A 167 -9.55 1.11 27.61
N LYS A 168 -10.31 0.46 26.72
CA LYS A 168 -10.05 -0.91 26.30
C LYS A 168 -8.75 -1.01 25.49
N LEU A 169 -8.46 -0.02 24.66
CA LEU A 169 -7.22 0.05 23.89
C LEU A 169 -5.99 0.27 24.78
N LEU A 170 -6.07 1.22 25.72
CA LEU A 170 -5.01 1.48 26.69
C LEU A 170 -4.74 0.26 27.58
N LYS A 171 -5.79 -0.41 28.04
CA LYS A 171 -5.68 -1.67 28.79
C LYS A 171 -4.99 -2.77 27.96
N LYS A 172 -5.36 -2.90 26.69
CA LYS A 172 -4.72 -3.86 25.77
C LYS A 172 -3.23 -3.58 25.56
N TRP A 173 -2.83 -2.32 25.56
CA TRP A 173 -1.43 -1.92 25.44
C TRP A 173 -0.70 -1.85 26.77
N GLU A 174 -1.39 -2.09 27.90
CA GLU A 174 -0.85 -1.95 29.26
C GLU A 174 -0.24 -0.56 29.48
N ILE A 175 -0.95 0.48 29.04
CA ILE A 175 -0.55 1.89 29.13
C ILE A 175 -1.44 2.63 30.09
N THR A 176 -0.83 3.45 30.95
CA THR A 176 -1.54 4.38 31.83
C THR A 176 -1.85 5.69 31.11
N LYS A 177 -3.00 6.30 31.44
CA LYS A 177 -3.49 7.50 30.74
C LYS A 177 -2.67 8.77 31.05
N GLU A 178 -1.91 8.76 32.12
CA GLU A 178 -1.14 9.92 32.59
C GLU A 178 0.11 10.19 31.75
N LYS A 179 0.59 9.19 30.99
CA LYS A 179 1.81 9.31 30.19
C LYS A 179 1.49 9.67 28.75
N LYS A 180 2.36 10.43 28.12
CA LYS A 180 2.28 10.72 26.69
C LYS A 180 2.50 9.44 25.88
N ILE A 181 1.78 9.29 24.78
CA ILE A 181 1.90 8.14 23.88
C ILE A 181 2.58 8.59 22.59
N ILE A 182 3.70 7.95 22.25
CA ILE A 182 4.37 8.11 20.97
C ILE A 182 3.96 6.93 20.10
N LEU A 183 3.17 7.19 19.05
CA LEU A 183 2.71 6.17 18.13
C LEU A 183 3.60 6.11 16.89
N VAL A 184 4.10 4.90 16.57
CA VAL A 184 4.94 4.63 15.38
C VAL A 184 4.20 3.68 14.44
N PRO A 185 3.29 4.19 13.60
CA PRO A 185 2.51 3.34 12.70
C PRO A 185 3.31 2.97 11.45
N GLY A 186 3.39 1.68 11.15
CA GLY A 186 4.05 1.21 9.94
C GLY A 186 4.35 -0.28 9.96
N ARG A 187 4.43 -0.89 8.77
CA ARG A 187 4.85 -2.30 8.67
C ARG A 187 6.21 -2.51 9.31
N LEU A 188 6.39 -3.62 10.01
CA LEU A 188 7.68 -3.97 10.60
C LEU A 188 8.66 -4.41 9.50
N THR A 189 9.45 -3.45 9.03
CA THR A 189 10.44 -3.63 7.96
C THR A 189 11.60 -2.68 8.18
N SER A 190 12.84 -3.11 7.93
CA SER A 190 14.07 -2.35 8.20
C SER A 190 14.07 -0.94 7.59
N TRP A 191 13.49 -0.78 6.41
CA TRP A 191 13.41 0.53 5.72
C TRP A 191 12.36 1.49 6.29
N LYS A 192 11.60 1.08 7.31
CA LYS A 192 10.67 1.95 8.06
C LYS A 192 11.32 2.59 9.30
N GLY A 193 12.56 2.24 9.60
CA GLY A 193 13.35 2.93 10.60
C GLY A 193 13.02 2.61 12.06
N GLN A 194 12.29 1.51 12.34
CA GLN A 194 11.94 1.17 13.73
C GLN A 194 13.18 0.91 14.60
N GLU A 195 14.26 0.35 14.03
CA GLU A 195 15.53 0.17 14.77
C GLU A 195 16.10 1.51 15.21
N LEU A 196 16.28 2.43 14.25
CA LEU A 196 16.76 3.79 14.52
C LEU A 196 15.88 4.52 15.53
N PHE A 197 14.54 4.30 15.44
CA PHE A 197 13.61 4.88 16.38
C PHE A 197 13.83 4.35 17.82
N ILE A 198 14.02 3.04 18.00
CA ILE A 198 14.31 2.43 19.32
C ILE A 198 15.64 2.96 19.87
N GLU A 199 16.66 3.11 19.04
CA GLU A 199 17.94 3.72 19.41
C GLU A 199 17.77 5.17 19.89
N ALA A 200 16.99 5.97 19.15
CA ALA A 200 16.67 7.35 19.54
C ALA A 200 15.91 7.41 20.87
N ILE A 201 14.96 6.52 21.10
CA ILE A 201 14.24 6.43 22.38
C ILE A 201 15.19 6.06 23.54
N ASN A 202 16.20 5.23 23.28
CA ASN A 202 17.21 4.95 24.30
C ASN A 202 18.04 6.19 24.68
N LEU A 203 18.36 7.07 23.72
CA LEU A 203 19.04 8.34 23.99
C LEU A 203 18.14 9.29 24.80
N VAL A 204 16.87 9.44 24.39
CA VAL A 204 15.90 10.26 25.14
C VAL A 204 15.73 9.79 26.57
N LYS A 205 15.76 8.47 26.79
CA LYS A 205 15.74 7.87 28.11
C LYS A 205 16.89 8.35 29.00
N ILE A 206 18.09 8.41 28.44
CA ILE A 206 19.29 8.82 29.18
C ILE A 206 19.21 10.29 29.58
N GLU A 207 18.66 11.14 28.69
CA GLU A 207 18.60 12.59 28.90
C GLU A 207 17.40 13.05 29.75
N LEU A 208 16.21 12.48 29.54
CA LEU A 208 14.96 12.98 30.11
C LEU A 208 14.32 12.04 31.15
N GLY A 209 14.87 10.85 31.35
CA GLY A 209 14.26 9.81 32.17
C GLY A 209 13.07 9.11 31.48
N TYR A 210 12.69 7.94 31.99
CA TYR A 210 11.73 7.08 31.29
C TYR A 210 10.28 7.36 31.52
N GLU A 211 9.98 8.05 32.57
CA GLU A 211 8.64 8.00 33.10
C GLU A 211 7.64 8.86 32.35
N ALA A 212 8.13 9.69 31.42
CA ALA A 212 7.33 10.71 30.74
C ALA A 212 6.44 10.18 29.60
N PHE A 213 6.71 8.98 29.05
CA PHE A 213 6.00 8.50 27.85
C PHE A 213 5.95 6.99 27.70
N HIS A 214 5.01 6.53 26.87
CA HIS A 214 4.95 5.19 26.32
C HIS A 214 5.11 5.24 24.80
N VAL A 215 5.66 4.19 24.21
CA VAL A 215 5.80 4.02 22.76
C VAL A 215 4.96 2.84 22.30
N VAL A 216 4.19 3.02 21.24
CA VAL A 216 3.45 1.94 20.58
C VAL A 216 3.92 1.81 19.14
N ILE A 217 4.59 0.72 18.81
CA ILE A 217 5.00 0.38 17.45
C ILE A 217 3.88 -0.44 16.81
N LEU A 218 3.05 0.21 16.02
CA LEU A 218 1.85 -0.37 15.43
C LEU A 218 2.08 -0.83 14.00
N GLY A 219 2.05 -2.14 13.77
CA GLY A 219 2.16 -2.66 12.41
C GLY A 219 2.29 -4.17 12.32
N ASN A 220 1.98 -4.70 11.14
CA ASN A 220 2.10 -6.11 10.84
C ASN A 220 3.49 -6.42 10.27
N ASP A 221 4.08 -7.54 10.67
CA ASP A 221 5.38 -8.04 10.17
C ASP A 221 5.28 -8.73 8.80
N GLN A 222 4.06 -9.03 8.34
CA GLN A 222 3.80 -9.73 7.09
C GLN A 222 4.55 -11.08 6.98
N GLY A 223 4.64 -11.81 8.09
CA GLY A 223 5.37 -13.07 8.17
C GLY A 223 6.89 -12.91 8.28
N ARG A 224 7.41 -11.68 8.49
CA ARG A 224 8.85 -11.41 8.67
C ARG A 224 9.26 -11.48 10.14
N ASN A 225 8.99 -12.60 10.77
CA ASN A 225 9.21 -12.82 12.20
C ASN A 225 10.64 -12.48 12.68
N LEU A 226 11.66 -12.68 11.82
CA LEU A 226 13.06 -12.36 12.17
C LEU A 226 13.27 -10.89 12.50
N TYR A 227 12.67 -9.98 11.72
CA TYR A 227 12.80 -8.55 11.96
C TYR A 227 12.06 -8.13 13.23
N LYS A 228 10.87 -8.64 13.47
CA LYS A 228 10.13 -8.40 14.73
C LYS A 228 10.94 -8.89 15.94
N LYS A 229 11.49 -10.11 15.88
CA LYS A 229 12.36 -10.64 16.95
C LYS A 229 13.59 -9.77 17.18
N LYS A 230 14.20 -9.22 16.11
CA LYS A 230 15.33 -8.28 16.23
C LYS A 230 14.91 -7.02 16.99
N LEU A 231 13.77 -6.41 16.67
CA LEU A 231 13.28 -5.23 17.36
C LEU A 231 13.00 -5.51 18.85
N ILE A 232 12.41 -6.66 19.18
CA ILE A 232 12.15 -7.07 20.58
C ILE A 232 13.48 -7.19 21.33
N ARG A 233 14.47 -7.90 20.78
CA ARG A 233 15.80 -8.03 21.40
C ARG A 233 16.48 -6.68 21.64
N LEU A 234 16.37 -5.76 20.68
CA LEU A 234 16.92 -4.41 20.82
C LEU A 234 16.24 -3.64 21.96
N THR A 235 14.93 -3.80 22.10
CA THR A 235 14.14 -3.22 23.19
C THR A 235 14.57 -3.79 24.55
N GLU A 236 14.83 -5.09 24.64
CA GLU A 236 15.35 -5.77 25.83
C GLU A 236 16.76 -5.29 26.17
N GLN A 237 17.65 -5.23 25.18
CA GLN A 237 19.04 -4.75 25.32
C GLN A 237 19.10 -3.34 25.94
N TYR A 238 18.22 -2.44 25.52
CA TYR A 238 18.13 -1.08 26.03
C TYR A 238 17.25 -0.95 27.29
N ARG A 239 16.74 -2.06 27.82
CA ARG A 239 15.83 -2.07 28.98
C ARG A 239 14.61 -1.16 28.78
N LEU A 240 13.98 -1.22 27.59
CA LEU A 240 12.83 -0.41 27.19
C LEU A 240 11.53 -1.23 27.12
N THR A 241 11.51 -2.46 27.63
CA THR A 241 10.42 -3.42 27.50
C THR A 241 9.10 -2.91 28.12
N ASN A 242 9.20 -2.12 29.20
CA ASN A 242 8.03 -1.55 29.85
C ASN A 242 7.49 -0.32 29.12
N GLN A 243 8.32 0.36 28.32
CA GLN A 243 7.99 1.60 27.61
C GLN A 243 7.51 1.36 26.19
N ILE A 244 8.01 0.30 25.52
CA ILE A 244 7.72 0.02 24.12
C ILE A 244 6.81 -1.20 23.97
N LYS A 245 5.68 -1.02 23.34
CA LYS A 245 4.70 -2.06 23.00
C LYS A 245 4.65 -2.28 21.48
N PHE A 246 4.36 -3.56 21.05
CA PHE A 246 4.30 -3.97 19.65
C PHE A 246 2.93 -4.49 19.27
#